data_d2872fd6e39c093332cfbe632bda980f
#
_entry.id   d2872fd6e39c093332cfbe632bda980f
#
_cell.length_a   1.000
_cell.length_b   1.000
_cell.length_c   1.000
_cell.angle_alpha   90.00
_cell.angle_beta   90.00
_cell.angle_gamma   90.00
#
_symmetry.space_group_name_H-M   'P 1'
#
loop_
_entity.id
_entity.type
_entity.pdbx_description
1 polymer ?
#
loop_
_entity_poly.entity_id
_entity_poly.type
_entity_poly.pdbx_seq_one_letter_code
_entity_poly.pdbx_strand_id
1 'polypeptide(L)'
;KSLNPDPNEIKNPLIGYYLCADERWVNINQVTTYENDLQRIAKVLGIEEEICSDPRFKTSETLLQNYAYRDLRRKMEDAFAKKPSAEWKKLFQAISMPFDVAVPTREVSQDEQAIVNNYVEEITYQDGTKVIMPVPPMFLSNYDKRKLQPTGKMGENTDEILAGLGYSNETIEKMKENNIVK
;
A
#
# COMPACT_ATOMS: atom_id res chain seq x y z
N LYS A 1 18.78 -1.27 -8.07
CA LYS A 1 18.77 -0.70 -6.71
C LYS A 1 17.53 -1.22 -6.02
N SER A 2 17.68 -1.92 -4.89
CA SER A 2 16.55 -2.34 -4.05
C SER A 2 15.75 -1.10 -3.63
N LEU A 3 14.43 -1.14 -3.82
CA LEU A 3 13.52 -0.10 -3.32
C LEU A 3 13.32 -0.19 -1.80
N ASN A 4 13.79 -1.27 -1.18
CA ASN A 4 13.77 -1.41 0.27
C ASN A 4 15.00 -0.73 0.85
N PRO A 5 14.83 0.33 1.66
CA PRO A 5 15.94 0.88 2.42
C PRO A 5 16.53 -0.23 3.31
N ASP A 6 17.84 -0.26 3.44
CA ASP A 6 18.49 -1.16 4.38
C ASP A 6 17.89 -0.89 5.77
N PRO A 7 17.31 -1.91 6.46
CA PRO A 7 16.76 -1.73 7.80
C PRO A 7 17.77 -1.13 8.79
N ASN A 8 19.07 -1.31 8.52
CA ASN A 8 20.13 -0.72 9.32
C ASN A 8 20.33 0.79 9.09
N GLU A 9 19.77 1.35 8.02
CA GLU A 9 19.80 2.79 7.73
C GLU A 9 18.67 3.56 8.39
N ILE A 10 17.63 2.86 8.91
CA ILE A 10 16.51 3.50 9.60
C ILE A 10 16.96 3.92 11.00
N LYS A 11 17.21 5.20 11.16
CA LYS A 11 17.71 5.81 12.41
C LYS A 11 16.63 6.03 13.47
N ASN A 12 15.36 5.97 13.10
CA ASN A 12 14.23 6.05 14.04
C ASN A 12 13.39 4.76 13.98
N PRO A 13 13.56 3.82 14.93
CA PRO A 13 12.79 2.58 14.96
C PRO A 13 11.28 2.77 15.21
N LEU A 14 10.85 3.95 15.68
CA LEU A 14 9.42 4.24 15.86
C LEU A 14 8.69 4.56 14.56
N ILE A 15 9.42 4.56 13.44
CA ILE A 15 8.87 4.75 12.08
C ILE A 15 9.40 3.62 11.22
N GLY A 16 8.52 2.70 10.81
CA GLY A 16 8.97 1.61 9.95
C GLY A 16 8.08 0.38 9.95
N TYR A 17 8.59 -0.65 9.30
CA TYR A 17 7.89 -1.91 9.11
C TYR A 17 8.49 -3.00 10.00
N TYR A 18 7.61 -3.87 10.52
CA TYR A 18 7.95 -4.99 11.39
C TYR A 18 7.22 -6.24 10.94
N LEU A 19 7.91 -7.38 10.98
CA LEU A 19 7.33 -8.68 10.64
C LEU A 19 6.68 -9.30 11.87
N CYS A 20 5.41 -9.70 11.75
CA CYS A 20 4.65 -10.36 12.80
C CYS A 20 4.74 -11.89 12.71
N ALA A 21 4.23 -12.58 13.74
CA ALA A 21 4.23 -14.04 13.83
C ALA A 21 3.47 -14.75 12.70
N ASP A 22 2.51 -14.07 12.08
CA ASP A 22 1.70 -14.54 10.95
C ASP A 22 2.28 -14.17 9.58
N GLU A 23 3.58 -13.83 9.52
CA GLU A 23 4.30 -13.41 8.31
C GLU A 23 3.72 -12.15 7.64
N ARG A 24 2.92 -11.37 8.37
CA ARG A 24 2.42 -10.08 7.92
C ARG A 24 3.38 -8.96 8.34
N TRP A 25 3.62 -8.05 7.41
CA TRP A 25 4.31 -6.81 7.71
C TRP A 25 3.32 -5.79 8.27
N VAL A 26 3.72 -5.12 9.32
CA VAL A 26 2.97 -4.01 9.92
C VAL A 26 3.80 -2.74 9.89
N ASN A 27 3.13 -1.61 9.79
CA ASN A 27 3.74 -0.29 9.83
C ASN A 27 3.34 0.42 11.13
N ILE A 28 4.31 1.04 11.77
CA ILE A 28 4.09 1.98 12.87
C ILE A 28 4.67 3.33 12.53
N ASN A 29 4.06 4.40 13.05
CA ASN A 29 4.54 5.76 12.87
C ASN A 29 4.53 6.52 14.18
N GLN A 30 5.62 7.22 14.47
CA GLN A 30 5.70 8.17 15.55
C GLN A 30 4.73 9.34 15.31
N VAL A 31 3.98 9.72 16.32
CA VAL A 31 2.94 10.77 16.27
C VAL A 31 3.34 12.02 17.02
N THR A 32 4.00 11.82 18.16
CA THR A 32 4.39 12.90 19.06
C THR A 32 5.91 12.99 19.19
N THR A 33 6.43 13.19 20.38
CA THR A 33 7.88 13.14 20.61
C THR A 33 8.38 11.69 20.67
N TYR A 34 9.65 11.49 20.36
CA TYR A 34 10.29 10.19 20.45
C TYR A 34 10.10 9.57 21.85
N GLU A 35 10.34 10.33 22.88
CA GLU A 35 10.31 9.88 24.27
C GLU A 35 8.92 9.39 24.69
N ASN A 36 7.89 10.15 24.35
CA ASN A 36 6.50 9.80 24.66
C ASN A 36 6.04 8.56 23.91
N ASP A 37 6.31 8.50 22.61
CA ASP A 37 5.87 7.40 21.78
C ASP A 37 6.68 6.14 22.05
N LEU A 38 7.98 6.25 22.37
CA LEU A 38 8.79 5.11 22.78
C LEU A 38 8.19 4.41 24.00
N GLN A 39 7.83 5.15 25.04
CA GLN A 39 7.25 4.57 26.25
C GLN A 39 5.92 3.87 25.96
N ARG A 40 5.05 4.48 25.17
CA ARG A 40 3.75 3.92 24.80
C ARG A 40 3.91 2.63 23.97
N ILE A 41 4.80 2.65 22.99
CA ILE A 41 5.09 1.51 22.14
C ILE A 41 5.76 0.40 22.92
N ALA A 42 6.77 0.70 23.74
CA ALA A 42 7.50 -0.27 24.57
C ALA A 42 6.55 -1.02 25.52
N LYS A 43 5.59 -0.29 26.11
CA LYS A 43 4.56 -0.88 26.98
C LYS A 43 3.65 -1.84 26.22
N VAL A 44 3.17 -1.45 25.05
CA VAL A 44 2.34 -2.33 24.19
C VAL A 44 3.11 -3.56 23.75
N LEU A 45 4.38 -3.41 23.43
CA LEU A 45 5.25 -4.51 23.00
C LEU A 45 5.69 -5.41 24.17
N GLY A 46 5.47 -4.99 25.43
CA GLY A 46 5.90 -5.73 26.62
C GLY A 46 7.41 -5.74 26.84
N ILE A 47 8.10 -4.70 26.39
CA ILE A 47 9.56 -4.50 26.52
C ILE A 47 9.90 -3.21 27.28
N GLU A 48 8.93 -2.66 28.02
CA GLU A 48 9.08 -1.37 28.72
C GLU A 48 10.27 -1.37 29.70
N GLU A 49 10.41 -2.42 30.50
CA GLU A 49 11.50 -2.54 31.48
C GLU A 49 12.88 -2.52 30.82
N GLU A 50 13.03 -3.26 29.73
CA GLU A 50 14.29 -3.33 28.97
C GLU A 50 14.64 -2.00 28.32
N ILE A 51 13.65 -1.27 27.83
CA ILE A 51 13.84 0.00 27.13
C ILE A 51 14.10 1.13 28.12
N CYS A 52 13.33 1.20 29.21
CA CYS A 52 13.46 2.28 30.20
C CYS A 52 14.72 2.17 31.04
N SER A 53 15.29 0.97 31.23
CA SER A 53 16.53 0.76 31.97
C SER A 53 17.80 1.16 31.23
N ASP A 54 17.74 1.23 29.88
CA ASP A 54 18.91 1.56 29.06
C ASP A 54 18.95 3.06 28.72
N PRO A 55 19.93 3.82 29.26
CA PRO A 55 20.02 5.26 29.03
C PRO A 55 20.25 5.66 27.57
N ARG A 56 20.72 4.72 26.72
CA ARG A 56 20.96 4.96 25.30
C ARG A 56 19.65 5.18 24.53
N PHE A 57 18.53 4.65 25.04
CA PHE A 57 17.20 4.78 24.42
C PHE A 57 16.40 5.97 24.94
N LYS A 58 16.90 6.69 25.96
CA LYS A 58 16.14 7.70 26.69
C LYS A 58 15.66 8.86 25.83
N THR A 59 16.50 9.33 24.92
CA THR A 59 16.16 10.43 23.99
C THR A 59 16.59 10.09 22.56
N SER A 60 16.00 10.77 21.59
CA SER A 60 16.40 10.63 20.19
C SER A 60 17.87 10.98 19.97
N GLU A 61 18.40 11.95 20.73
CA GLU A 61 19.79 12.34 20.67
C GLU A 61 20.72 11.22 21.16
N THR A 62 20.46 10.66 22.36
CA THR A 62 21.28 9.56 22.92
C THR A 62 21.18 8.29 22.06
N LEU A 63 20.02 8.04 21.45
CA LEU A 63 19.83 6.95 20.50
C LEU A 63 20.78 7.05 19.30
N LEU A 64 20.89 8.25 18.71
CA LEU A 64 21.74 8.50 17.54
C LEU A 64 23.22 8.55 17.87
N GLN A 65 23.60 9.26 18.95
CA GLN A 65 25.01 9.37 19.38
C GLN A 65 25.64 8.03 19.71
N ASN A 66 24.86 7.10 20.25
CA ASN A 66 25.34 5.76 20.62
C ASN A 66 25.09 4.70 19.55
N TYR A 67 24.57 5.06 18.38
CA TYR A 67 24.11 4.12 17.34
C TYR A 67 23.16 3.05 17.89
N ALA A 68 22.47 3.36 18.98
CA ALA A 68 21.61 2.43 19.70
C ALA A 68 20.29 2.12 18.96
N TYR A 69 19.97 2.85 17.90
CA TYR A 69 18.78 2.61 17.07
C TYR A 69 18.76 1.18 16.48
N ARG A 70 19.93 0.56 16.26
CA ARG A 70 20.00 -0.84 15.80
C ARG A 70 19.58 -1.83 16.87
N ASP A 71 19.98 -1.60 18.11
CA ASP A 71 19.62 -2.45 19.25
C ASP A 71 18.14 -2.31 19.56
N LEU A 72 17.62 -1.07 19.58
CA LEU A 72 16.21 -0.80 19.76
C LEU A 72 15.37 -1.47 18.65
N ARG A 73 15.81 -1.34 17.39
CA ARG A 73 15.15 -1.96 16.25
C ARG A 73 15.02 -3.47 16.44
N ARG A 74 16.10 -4.14 16.80
CA ARG A 74 16.12 -5.60 17.03
C ARG A 74 15.17 -6.00 18.16
N LYS A 75 15.17 -5.29 19.29
CA LYS A 75 14.24 -5.55 20.38
C LYS A 75 12.77 -5.42 19.95
N MET A 76 12.46 -4.45 19.13
CA MET A 76 11.11 -4.28 18.59
C MET A 76 10.76 -5.39 17.59
N GLU A 77 11.68 -5.79 16.71
CA GLU A 77 11.51 -6.91 15.79
C GLU A 77 11.21 -8.21 16.53
N ASP A 78 11.99 -8.52 17.58
CA ASP A 78 11.79 -9.69 18.44
C ASP A 78 10.44 -9.65 19.18
N ALA A 79 9.97 -8.46 19.54
CA ALA A 79 8.67 -8.29 20.17
C ALA A 79 7.52 -8.50 19.15
N PHE A 80 7.58 -7.85 17.99
CA PHE A 80 6.55 -7.98 16.96
C PHE A 80 6.40 -9.42 16.45
N ALA A 81 7.49 -10.18 16.38
CA ALA A 81 7.47 -11.58 15.96
C ALA A 81 6.73 -12.51 16.92
N LYS A 82 6.34 -12.06 18.13
CA LYS A 82 5.66 -12.91 19.15
C LYS A 82 4.16 -13.06 18.92
N LYS A 83 3.52 -12.17 18.17
CA LYS A 83 2.06 -12.13 17.99
C LYS A 83 1.66 -11.91 16.53
N PRO A 84 0.46 -12.37 16.12
CA PRO A 84 -0.07 -12.08 14.81
C PRO A 84 -0.47 -10.61 14.66
N SER A 85 -0.45 -10.12 13.42
CA SER A 85 -0.73 -8.73 13.06
C SER A 85 -2.08 -8.22 13.58
N ALA A 86 -3.12 -9.08 13.55
CA ALA A 86 -4.46 -8.74 14.03
C ALA A 86 -4.52 -8.46 15.54
N GLU A 87 -3.68 -9.13 16.33
CA GLU A 87 -3.59 -8.88 17.78
C GLU A 87 -2.88 -7.55 18.04
N TRP A 88 -1.77 -7.29 17.34
CA TRP A 88 -1.07 -6.03 17.41
C TRP A 88 -1.96 -4.85 17.01
N LYS A 89 -2.75 -4.99 15.94
CA LYS A 89 -3.69 -3.96 15.51
C LYS A 89 -4.62 -3.53 16.64
N LYS A 90 -5.21 -4.48 17.37
CA LYS A 90 -6.09 -4.18 18.52
C LYS A 90 -5.36 -3.44 19.64
N LEU A 91 -4.13 -3.87 19.96
CA LEU A 91 -3.35 -3.26 21.04
C LEU A 91 -2.91 -1.83 20.70
N PHE A 92 -2.47 -1.59 19.47
CA PHE A 92 -2.09 -0.24 19.02
C PHE A 92 -3.29 0.70 18.86
N GLN A 93 -4.43 0.18 18.40
CA GLN A 93 -5.67 0.95 18.36
C GLN A 93 -6.13 1.39 19.74
N ALA A 94 -5.99 0.54 20.76
CA ALA A 94 -6.36 0.85 22.14
C ALA A 94 -5.58 2.04 22.73
N ILE A 95 -4.39 2.33 22.21
CA ILE A 95 -3.58 3.49 22.60
C ILE A 95 -3.63 4.63 21.57
N SER A 96 -4.54 4.56 20.58
CA SER A 96 -4.67 5.54 19.50
C SER A 96 -3.33 5.83 18.79
N MET A 97 -2.56 4.79 18.52
CA MET A 97 -1.31 4.87 17.77
C MET A 97 -1.54 4.42 16.32
N PRO A 98 -1.04 5.14 15.32
CA PRO A 98 -1.10 4.70 13.93
C PRO A 98 -0.44 3.34 13.76
N PHE A 99 -1.21 2.42 13.24
CA PHE A 99 -0.80 1.04 13.01
C PHE A 99 -1.56 0.51 11.80
N ASP A 100 -0.84 0.02 10.84
CA ASP A 100 -1.44 -0.57 9.65
C ASP A 100 -0.78 -1.89 9.28
N VAL A 101 -1.56 -2.77 8.66
CA VAL A 101 -1.10 -4.06 8.17
C VAL A 101 -0.90 -3.95 6.66
N ALA A 102 0.31 -4.24 6.19
CA ALA A 102 0.59 -4.23 4.75
C ALA A 102 -0.22 -5.33 4.04
N VAL A 103 -1.10 -4.90 3.14
CA VAL A 103 -1.95 -5.80 2.35
C VAL A 103 -1.22 -6.18 1.07
N PRO A 104 -0.99 -7.48 0.80
CA PRO A 104 -0.45 -7.93 -0.48
C PRO A 104 -1.39 -7.58 -1.62
N THR A 105 -0.84 -7.27 -2.79
CA THR A 105 -1.63 -6.88 -3.98
C THR A 105 -2.75 -7.86 -4.32
N ARG A 106 -2.51 -9.17 -4.12
CA ARG A 106 -3.52 -10.23 -4.37
C ARG A 106 -4.77 -10.12 -3.48
N GLU A 107 -4.71 -9.40 -2.37
CA GLU A 107 -5.79 -9.27 -1.40
C GLU A 107 -6.55 -7.94 -1.53
N VAL A 108 -6.02 -6.98 -2.31
CA VAL A 108 -6.64 -5.65 -2.50
C VAL A 108 -8.04 -5.76 -3.07
N SER A 109 -8.29 -6.75 -3.94
CA SER A 109 -9.63 -7.01 -4.50
C SER A 109 -10.68 -7.43 -3.46
N GLN A 110 -10.25 -7.86 -2.26
CA GLN A 110 -11.09 -8.29 -1.16
C GLN A 110 -11.04 -7.31 0.01
N ASP A 111 -10.26 -6.23 -0.11
CA ASP A 111 -10.15 -5.21 0.92
C ASP A 111 -11.45 -4.42 1.03
N GLU A 112 -12.01 -4.38 2.24
CA GLU A 112 -13.29 -3.73 2.52
C GLU A 112 -13.26 -2.23 2.16
N GLN A 113 -12.17 -1.54 2.44
CA GLN A 113 -12.03 -0.12 2.13
C GLN A 113 -11.92 0.11 0.63
N ALA A 114 -11.23 -0.78 -0.10
CA ALA A 114 -11.14 -0.69 -1.55
C ALA A 114 -12.52 -0.88 -2.21
N ILE A 115 -13.33 -1.81 -1.68
CA ILE A 115 -14.68 -2.09 -2.18
C ILE A 115 -15.64 -0.94 -1.85
N VAL A 116 -15.73 -0.54 -0.58
CA VAL A 116 -16.65 0.50 -0.12
C VAL A 116 -16.38 1.85 -0.79
N ASN A 117 -15.11 2.18 -1.02
CA ASN A 117 -14.71 3.42 -1.69
C ASN A 117 -14.71 3.31 -3.22
N ASN A 118 -15.13 2.18 -3.79
CA ASN A 118 -15.12 1.94 -5.23
C ASN A 118 -13.73 2.19 -5.86
N TYR A 119 -12.66 1.70 -5.21
CA TYR A 119 -11.30 1.74 -5.75
C TYR A 119 -10.99 0.54 -6.64
N VAL A 120 -11.87 -0.46 -6.63
CA VAL A 120 -11.83 -1.64 -7.48
C VAL A 120 -13.19 -1.85 -8.13
N GLU A 121 -13.21 -2.38 -9.35
CA GLU A 121 -14.43 -2.69 -10.11
C GLU A 121 -14.25 -4.02 -10.84
N GLU A 122 -15.29 -4.87 -10.83
CA GLU A 122 -15.31 -6.10 -11.62
C GLU A 122 -15.70 -5.76 -13.07
N ILE A 123 -14.86 -6.16 -14.02
CA ILE A 123 -15.17 -6.11 -15.44
C ILE A 123 -15.36 -7.53 -15.98
N THR A 124 -16.31 -7.70 -16.87
CA THR A 124 -16.58 -8.99 -17.54
C THR A 124 -16.24 -8.86 -19.01
N TYR A 125 -15.34 -9.72 -19.48
CA TYR A 125 -14.97 -9.81 -20.89
C TYR A 125 -16.02 -10.58 -21.72
N GLN A 126 -15.95 -10.48 -23.04
CA GLN A 126 -16.89 -11.12 -23.95
C GLN A 126 -16.91 -12.67 -23.84
N ASP A 127 -15.79 -13.26 -23.42
CA ASP A 127 -15.67 -14.70 -23.17
C ASP A 127 -16.21 -15.15 -21.80
N GLY A 128 -16.77 -14.22 -21.03
CA GLY A 128 -17.28 -14.47 -19.69
C GLY A 128 -16.21 -14.38 -18.58
N THR A 129 -14.95 -14.12 -18.91
CA THR A 129 -13.89 -13.93 -17.91
C THR A 129 -14.15 -12.70 -17.09
N LYS A 130 -14.09 -12.83 -15.75
CA LYS A 130 -14.25 -11.74 -14.78
C LYS A 130 -12.91 -11.37 -14.18
N VAL A 131 -12.63 -10.08 -14.16
CA VAL A 131 -11.39 -9.54 -13.59
C VAL A 131 -11.70 -8.32 -12.72
N ILE A 132 -11.15 -8.28 -11.52
CA ILE A 132 -11.23 -7.09 -10.66
C ILE A 132 -10.07 -6.17 -11.00
N MET A 133 -10.39 -4.95 -11.39
CA MET A 133 -9.43 -3.95 -11.81
C MET A 133 -9.44 -2.73 -10.88
N PRO A 134 -8.28 -2.12 -10.62
CA PRO A 134 -8.25 -0.83 -9.94
C PRO A 134 -8.88 0.25 -10.83
N VAL A 135 -9.63 1.14 -10.22
CA VAL A 135 -10.21 2.30 -10.89
C VAL A 135 -9.47 3.58 -10.48
N PRO A 136 -9.50 4.64 -11.30
CA PRO A 136 -8.89 5.91 -10.93
C PRO A 136 -9.44 6.40 -9.58
N PRO A 137 -8.58 6.72 -8.59
CA PRO A 137 -9.02 7.16 -7.26
C PRO A 137 -9.45 8.63 -7.21
N MET A 138 -9.71 9.23 -8.37
CA MET A 138 -10.12 10.63 -8.49
C MET A 138 -11.62 10.74 -8.56
N PHE A 139 -12.17 11.67 -7.76
CA PHE A 139 -13.56 12.06 -7.79
C PHE A 139 -13.64 13.52 -8.21
N LEU A 140 -14.35 13.78 -9.30
CA LEU A 140 -14.58 15.12 -9.82
C LEU A 140 -16.04 15.48 -9.58
N SER A 141 -16.30 16.61 -8.88
CA SER A 141 -17.65 16.99 -8.45
C SER A 141 -18.66 17.21 -9.59
N ASN A 142 -18.19 17.51 -10.78
CA ASN A 142 -19.04 17.81 -11.94
C ASN A 142 -19.03 16.71 -13.02
N TYR A 143 -18.43 15.55 -12.73
CA TYR A 143 -18.33 14.45 -13.69
C TYR A 143 -18.61 13.12 -13.01
N ASP A 144 -19.43 12.31 -13.64
CA ASP A 144 -19.63 10.93 -13.19
C ASP A 144 -18.37 10.11 -13.43
N LYS A 145 -18.08 9.24 -12.47
CA LYS A 145 -16.97 8.29 -12.60
C LYS A 145 -17.22 7.37 -13.79
N ARG A 146 -16.32 7.38 -14.76
CA ARG A 146 -16.41 6.48 -15.91
C ARG A 146 -16.29 5.03 -15.43
N LYS A 147 -17.25 4.19 -15.81
CA LYS A 147 -17.14 2.74 -15.60
C LYS A 147 -16.04 2.16 -16.47
N LEU A 148 -15.29 1.23 -15.90
CA LEU A 148 -14.31 0.50 -16.66
C LEU A 148 -14.99 -0.36 -17.74
N GLN A 149 -14.36 -0.44 -18.88
CA GLN A 149 -14.78 -1.29 -19.99
C GLN A 149 -13.66 -2.31 -20.27
N PRO A 150 -14.00 -3.53 -20.68
CA PRO A 150 -13.01 -4.46 -21.19
C PRO A 150 -12.23 -3.82 -22.35
N THR A 151 -10.97 -4.19 -22.49
CA THR A 151 -10.20 -3.77 -23.67
C THR A 151 -10.80 -4.40 -24.93
N GLY A 152 -11.07 -3.59 -25.92
CA GLY A 152 -11.55 -4.04 -27.22
C GLY A 152 -10.49 -4.83 -28.00
N LYS A 153 -10.93 -5.47 -29.08
CA LYS A 153 -10.01 -6.10 -30.04
C LYS A 153 -9.23 -5.04 -30.81
N MET A 154 -8.04 -5.41 -31.25
CA MET A 154 -7.25 -4.52 -32.11
C MET A 154 -8.04 -4.17 -33.38
N GLY A 155 -8.22 -2.88 -33.64
CA GLY A 155 -8.99 -2.36 -34.76
C GLY A 155 -10.50 -2.23 -34.53
N GLU A 156 -11.03 -2.62 -33.38
CA GLU A 156 -12.48 -2.61 -33.08
C GLU A 156 -13.15 -1.26 -33.33
N ASN A 157 -12.45 -0.17 -33.01
CA ASN A 157 -12.98 1.20 -33.15
C ASN A 157 -12.39 1.97 -34.34
N THR A 158 -11.63 1.31 -35.21
CA THR A 158 -10.92 1.97 -36.32
C THR A 158 -11.88 2.72 -37.24
N ASP A 159 -12.97 2.09 -37.65
CA ASP A 159 -13.95 2.67 -38.56
C ASP A 159 -14.64 3.89 -37.93
N GLU A 160 -15.08 3.78 -36.71
CA GLU A 160 -15.74 4.85 -35.99
C GLU A 160 -14.81 6.05 -35.82
N ILE A 161 -13.55 5.81 -35.42
CA ILE A 161 -12.56 6.90 -35.20
C ILE A 161 -12.22 7.58 -36.53
N LEU A 162 -11.95 6.85 -37.59
CA LEU A 162 -11.61 7.41 -38.89
C LEU A 162 -12.79 8.15 -39.53
N ALA A 163 -13.99 7.59 -39.44
CA ALA A 163 -15.20 8.28 -39.89
C ALA A 163 -15.43 9.58 -39.13
N GLY A 164 -15.21 9.58 -37.79
CA GLY A 164 -15.28 10.77 -36.94
C GLY A 164 -14.23 11.85 -37.30
N LEU A 165 -13.10 11.44 -37.89
CA LEU A 165 -12.07 12.34 -38.43
C LEU A 165 -12.36 12.82 -39.87
N GLY A 166 -13.47 12.39 -40.45
CA GLY A 166 -13.92 12.81 -41.79
C GLY A 166 -13.42 11.96 -42.97
N TYR A 167 -12.81 10.80 -42.73
CA TYR A 167 -12.47 9.89 -43.81
C TYR A 167 -13.73 9.18 -44.36
N SER A 168 -13.78 9.02 -45.69
CA SER A 168 -14.86 8.25 -46.31
C SER A 168 -14.68 6.75 -46.07
N ASN A 169 -15.79 6.01 -46.06
CA ASN A 169 -15.76 4.55 -45.92
C ASN A 169 -14.87 3.90 -46.97
N GLU A 170 -14.90 4.41 -48.22
CA GLU A 170 -14.04 3.92 -49.31
C GLU A 170 -12.54 4.12 -48.98
N THR A 171 -12.19 5.22 -48.38
CA THR A 171 -10.81 5.48 -47.97
C THR A 171 -10.38 4.57 -46.82
N ILE A 172 -11.28 4.34 -45.85
CA ILE A 172 -11.03 3.45 -44.71
C ILE A 172 -10.80 2.01 -45.19
N GLU A 173 -11.63 1.52 -46.10
CA GLU A 173 -11.45 0.18 -46.67
C GLU A 173 -10.11 0.05 -47.41
N LYS A 174 -9.74 1.03 -48.24
CA LYS A 174 -8.41 1.05 -48.90
C LYS A 174 -7.25 1.06 -47.88
N MET A 175 -7.40 1.72 -46.73
CA MET A 175 -6.39 1.69 -45.68
C MET A 175 -6.26 0.30 -45.03
N LYS A 176 -7.38 -0.42 -44.86
CA LYS A 176 -7.39 -1.81 -44.37
C LYS A 176 -6.77 -2.77 -45.39
N GLU A 177 -7.15 -2.68 -46.66
CA GLU A 177 -6.59 -3.50 -47.74
C GLU A 177 -5.07 -3.36 -47.84
N ASN A 178 -4.56 -2.16 -47.65
CA ASN A 178 -3.13 -1.87 -47.66
C ASN A 178 -2.44 -2.12 -46.29
N ASN A 179 -3.13 -2.68 -45.30
CA ASN A 179 -2.63 -2.93 -43.94
C ASN A 179 -2.09 -1.66 -43.23
N ILE A 180 -2.60 -0.48 -43.56
CA ILE A 180 -2.27 0.78 -42.90
C ILE A 180 -2.97 0.83 -41.53
N VAL A 181 -4.18 0.30 -41.45
CA VAL A 181 -5.01 0.18 -40.24
C VAL A 181 -5.62 -1.21 -40.13
N LYS A 182 -6.12 -1.55 -38.94
CA LYS A 182 -6.86 -2.80 -38.68
C LYS A 182 -8.30 -2.48 -38.37
#